data_11972e241bfd0c902c99f818b2188f79
#
_entry.id   11972e241bfd0c902c99f818b2188f79
#
_cell.length_a   1.000
_cell.length_b   1.000
_cell.length_c   1.000
_cell.angle_alpha   90.00
_cell.angle_beta   90.00
_cell.angle_gamma   90.00
#
_symmetry.space_group_name_H-M   'P 1'
#
loop_
_entity.id
_entity.type
_entity.pdbx_description
1 polymer ?
#
loop_
_entity_poly.entity_id
_entity_poly.type
_entity_poly.pdbx_seq_one_letter_code
_entity_poly.pdbx_strand_id
1 'polypeptide(L)'
;MPDRIADKPDFSGVWRFNPGKSLLEIPSPDSSIFVIKHREPQFHIERTHTIGETSDTFSIDLTTDGGIVTKSHRGIEIRARMYWDADVLVFDSKLSQGSQKGSNIVRYQLAEGGETFIAIELMTLGDHCHKNKWVFERQ
;
A
#
# COMPACT_ATOMS: atom_id res chain seq x y z
N MET A 1 -7.16 4.77 -31.51
CA MET A 1 -7.11 3.73 -30.50
C MET A 1 -6.83 4.30 -29.12
N PRO A 2 -7.72 4.12 -28.20
CA PRO A 2 -7.45 4.61 -26.86
C PRO A 2 -6.21 3.95 -26.27
N ASP A 3 -5.47 4.72 -25.56
CA ASP A 3 -4.33 4.21 -24.83
C ASP A 3 -4.83 3.34 -23.68
N ARG A 4 -4.35 2.11 -23.60
CA ARG A 4 -4.74 1.20 -22.52
C ARG A 4 -4.35 1.73 -21.13
N ILE A 5 -3.30 2.54 -21.07
CA ILE A 5 -2.86 3.16 -19.82
C ILE A 5 -3.93 4.11 -19.30
N ALA A 6 -4.64 4.80 -20.21
CA ALA A 6 -5.69 5.74 -19.81
C ALA A 6 -6.88 5.06 -19.14
N ASP A 7 -7.03 3.74 -19.34
CA ASP A 7 -8.13 2.98 -18.74
C ASP A 7 -7.81 2.47 -17.33
N LYS A 8 -6.55 2.62 -16.87
CA LYS A 8 -6.18 2.15 -15.54
C LYS A 8 -6.68 3.10 -14.47
N PRO A 9 -7.09 2.56 -13.31
CA PRO A 9 -7.49 3.42 -12.19
C PRO A 9 -6.36 4.37 -11.78
N ASP A 10 -6.73 5.58 -11.41
CA ASP A 10 -5.80 6.59 -10.90
C ASP A 10 -5.98 6.67 -9.39
N PHE A 11 -4.95 6.26 -8.66
CA PHE A 11 -4.99 6.23 -7.20
C PHE A 11 -4.59 7.55 -6.56
N SER A 12 -4.28 8.58 -7.35
CA SER A 12 -3.84 9.86 -6.80
C SER A 12 -4.87 10.44 -5.84
N GLY A 13 -4.38 11.01 -4.75
CA GLY A 13 -5.23 11.69 -3.79
C GLY A 13 -4.73 11.53 -2.37
N VAL A 14 -5.50 12.08 -1.45
CA VAL A 14 -5.31 11.93 -0.01
C VAL A 14 -6.41 11.00 0.48
N TRP A 15 -6.01 9.95 1.17
CA TRP A 15 -6.91 8.87 1.59
C TRP A 15 -6.84 8.71 3.11
N ARG A 16 -7.99 8.70 3.77
CA ARG A 16 -8.08 8.54 5.22
C ARG A 16 -8.66 7.18 5.57
N PHE A 17 -7.97 6.45 6.45
CA PHE A 17 -8.40 5.15 6.95
C PHE A 17 -9.77 5.22 7.63
N ASN A 18 -10.63 4.28 7.25
CA ASN A 18 -11.96 4.12 7.85
C ASN A 18 -11.98 2.80 8.62
N PRO A 19 -11.78 2.85 9.95
CA PRO A 19 -11.75 1.61 10.75
C PRO A 19 -13.09 0.88 10.76
N GLY A 20 -14.20 1.61 10.62
CA GLY A 20 -15.53 1.00 10.63
C GLY A 20 -15.81 0.09 9.45
N LYS A 21 -15.11 0.28 8.32
CA LYS A 21 -15.25 -0.54 7.12
C LYS A 21 -14.10 -1.51 6.92
N SER A 22 -13.10 -1.45 7.77
CA SER A 22 -11.88 -2.26 7.65
C SER A 22 -11.95 -3.50 8.53
N LEU A 23 -11.19 -4.53 8.14
CA LEU A 23 -11.08 -5.78 8.91
C LEU A 23 -9.61 -6.10 9.05
N LEU A 24 -9.05 -5.89 10.23
CA LEU A 24 -7.63 -6.10 10.49
C LEU A 24 -7.42 -7.24 11.47
N GLU A 25 -6.40 -8.05 11.20
CA GLU A 25 -5.94 -9.09 12.12
C GLU A 25 -4.81 -8.58 13.01
N ILE A 26 -4.40 -7.32 12.83
CA ILE A 26 -3.40 -6.65 13.64
C ILE A 26 -4.06 -5.51 14.41
N PRO A 27 -3.41 -4.96 15.44
CA PRO A 27 -3.95 -3.78 16.13
C PRO A 27 -4.17 -2.63 15.15
N SER A 28 -5.34 -2.00 15.26
CA SER A 28 -5.71 -0.88 14.40
C SER A 28 -4.98 0.39 14.82
N PRO A 29 -4.39 1.15 13.89
CA PRO A 29 -3.89 2.48 14.23
C PRO A 29 -5.05 3.41 14.56
N ASP A 30 -4.76 4.48 15.30
CA ASP A 30 -5.76 5.51 15.58
C ASP A 30 -6.13 6.26 14.32
N SER A 31 -5.15 6.50 13.46
CA SER A 31 -5.37 7.06 12.14
C SER A 31 -4.32 6.55 11.16
N SER A 32 -4.68 6.57 9.90
CA SER A 32 -3.74 6.29 8.82
C SER A 32 -4.12 7.13 7.62
N ILE A 33 -3.15 7.82 7.08
CA ILE A 33 -3.34 8.68 5.93
C ILE A 33 -2.34 8.28 4.85
N PHE A 34 -2.85 8.08 3.64
CA PHE A 34 -2.04 7.82 2.46
C PHE A 34 -2.13 9.03 1.56
N VAL A 35 -0.98 9.51 1.12
CA VAL A 35 -0.89 10.52 0.06
C VAL A 35 -0.27 9.82 -1.14
N ILE A 36 -1.02 9.75 -2.23
CA ILE A 36 -0.60 9.03 -3.42
C ILE A 36 -0.53 10.00 -4.59
N LYS A 37 0.59 9.95 -5.32
CA LYS A 37 0.79 10.66 -6.57
C LYS A 37 1.05 9.60 -7.63
N HIS A 38 0.07 9.40 -8.49
CA HIS A 38 0.09 8.33 -9.46
C HIS A 38 -0.05 8.90 -10.87
N ARG A 39 0.97 8.69 -11.68
CA ARG A 39 0.98 9.10 -13.08
C ARG A 39 1.73 8.04 -13.86
N GLU A 40 0.97 7.16 -14.52
CA GLU A 40 1.52 5.98 -15.16
C GLU A 40 2.78 6.25 -15.97
N PRO A 41 3.85 5.47 -15.79
CA PRO A 41 3.98 4.34 -14.87
C PRO A 41 4.51 4.71 -13.48
N GLN A 42 4.57 6.00 -13.14
CA GLN A 42 5.15 6.47 -11.88
C GLN A 42 4.12 6.43 -10.77
N PHE A 43 4.55 5.96 -9.60
CA PHE A 43 3.69 5.84 -8.42
C PHE A 43 4.48 6.22 -7.19
N HIS A 44 4.03 7.27 -6.50
CA HIS A 44 4.60 7.71 -5.23
C HIS A 44 3.55 7.54 -4.15
N ILE A 45 3.91 6.91 -3.05
CA ILE A 45 3.03 6.74 -1.90
C ILE A 45 3.74 7.19 -0.63
N GLU A 46 3.02 7.96 0.18
CA GLU A 46 3.47 8.33 1.52
C GLU A 46 2.37 7.89 2.48
N ARG A 47 2.75 7.07 3.48
CA ARG A 47 1.82 6.54 4.46
C ARG A 47 2.21 7.03 5.84
N THR A 48 1.25 7.59 6.58
CA THR A 48 1.45 7.99 7.96
C THR A 48 0.46 7.25 8.85
N HIS A 49 0.97 6.38 9.72
CA HIS A 49 0.18 5.72 10.76
C HIS A 49 0.39 6.43 12.08
N THR A 50 -0.68 6.65 12.83
CA THR A 50 -0.61 7.30 14.14
C THR A 50 -1.25 6.39 15.18
N ILE A 51 -0.50 6.13 16.26
CA ILE A 51 -0.98 5.40 17.42
C ILE A 51 -0.61 6.23 18.66
N GLY A 52 -1.63 6.73 19.38
CA GLY A 52 -1.41 7.64 20.50
C GLY A 52 -0.69 8.89 20.05
N GLU A 53 0.44 9.17 20.65
CA GLU A 53 1.27 10.34 20.31
C GLU A 53 2.38 10.02 19.32
N THR A 54 2.44 8.77 18.84
CA THR A 54 3.50 8.32 17.94
C THR A 54 2.99 8.24 16.51
N SER A 55 3.74 8.84 15.59
CA SER A 55 3.45 8.74 14.16
C SER A 55 4.63 8.11 13.45
N ASP A 56 4.33 7.25 12.48
CA ASP A 56 5.33 6.63 11.61
C ASP A 56 4.99 6.96 10.16
N THR A 57 5.92 7.61 9.48
CA THR A 57 5.76 7.98 8.07
C THR A 57 6.73 7.18 7.22
N PHE A 58 6.20 6.52 6.21
CA PHE A 58 6.96 5.77 5.23
C PHE A 58 6.59 6.26 3.84
N SER A 59 7.59 6.49 2.98
CA SER A 59 7.34 6.88 1.59
C SER A 59 8.23 6.07 0.66
N ILE A 60 7.73 5.82 -0.54
CA ILE A 60 8.48 5.09 -1.55
C ILE A 60 8.02 5.51 -2.94
N ASP A 61 8.97 5.56 -3.86
CA ASP A 61 8.72 5.80 -5.28
C ASP A 61 8.88 4.50 -6.04
N LEU A 62 7.87 4.14 -6.80
CA LEU A 62 7.83 2.89 -7.56
C LEU A 62 7.41 3.17 -8.99
N THR A 63 7.57 2.16 -9.85
CA THR A 63 6.97 2.16 -11.17
C THR A 63 6.06 0.95 -11.28
N THR A 64 4.94 1.11 -11.96
CA THR A 64 3.90 0.06 -12.06
C THR A 64 4.24 -1.03 -13.07
N ASP A 65 5.44 -0.98 -13.63
CA ASP A 65 5.93 -1.95 -14.61
C ASP A 65 6.73 -3.10 -14.01
N GLY A 66 6.76 -3.21 -12.68
CA GLY A 66 7.48 -4.28 -11.98
C GLY A 66 8.92 -3.95 -11.63
N GLY A 67 9.37 -2.73 -11.84
CA GLY A 67 10.72 -2.31 -11.48
C GLY A 67 10.96 -2.46 -9.98
N ILE A 68 12.11 -3.06 -9.60
CA ILE A 68 12.43 -3.33 -8.20
C ILE A 68 13.11 -2.11 -7.58
N VAL A 69 12.64 -1.74 -6.39
CA VAL A 69 13.20 -0.64 -5.60
C VAL A 69 13.54 -1.18 -4.22
N THR A 70 14.71 -0.80 -3.70
CA THR A 70 15.14 -1.17 -2.36
C THR A 70 15.18 0.07 -1.50
N LYS A 71 14.62 -0.02 -0.29
CA LYS A 71 14.57 1.07 0.66
C LYS A 71 14.72 0.54 2.08
N SER A 72 15.38 1.31 2.94
CA SER A 72 15.46 0.99 4.37
C SER A 72 14.53 1.89 5.15
N HIS A 73 13.83 1.31 6.12
CA HIS A 73 12.93 2.06 6.99
C HIS A 73 12.98 1.44 8.39
N ARG A 74 13.42 2.22 9.37
CA ARG A 74 13.52 1.80 10.78
C ARG A 74 14.27 0.48 10.96
N GLY A 75 15.38 0.34 10.24
CA GLY A 75 16.21 -0.87 10.34
C GLY A 75 15.72 -2.05 9.53
N ILE A 76 14.60 -1.91 8.84
CA ILE A 76 14.05 -2.94 7.97
C ILE A 76 14.43 -2.64 6.54
N GLU A 77 15.02 -3.61 5.85
CA GLU A 77 15.28 -3.49 4.44
C GLU A 77 14.07 -3.97 3.66
N ILE A 78 13.59 -3.13 2.75
CA ILE A 78 12.38 -3.38 1.96
C ILE A 78 12.80 -3.45 0.50
N ARG A 79 12.47 -4.56 -0.15
CA ARG A 79 12.67 -4.74 -1.59
C ARG A 79 11.30 -4.89 -2.21
N ALA A 80 10.90 -3.91 -3.00
CA ALA A 80 9.53 -3.77 -3.45
C ALA A 80 9.42 -3.63 -4.95
N ARG A 81 8.31 -4.08 -5.49
CA ARG A 81 7.91 -3.85 -6.87
C ARG A 81 6.40 -3.68 -6.92
N MET A 82 5.93 -3.11 -8.02
CA MET A 82 4.51 -2.86 -8.21
C MET A 82 4.15 -3.20 -9.65
N TYR A 83 3.02 -3.88 -9.84
CA TYR A 83 2.58 -4.29 -11.16
C TYR A 83 1.06 -4.39 -11.21
N TRP A 84 0.52 -4.31 -12.42
CA TRP A 84 -0.92 -4.43 -12.64
C TRP A 84 -1.33 -5.89 -12.79
N ASP A 85 -2.44 -6.24 -12.15
CA ASP A 85 -3.18 -7.48 -12.36
C ASP A 85 -4.60 -7.05 -12.73
N ALA A 86 -4.86 -6.92 -14.04
CA ALA A 86 -6.05 -6.27 -14.57
C ALA A 86 -6.15 -4.84 -14.00
N ASP A 87 -7.23 -4.49 -13.30
CA ASP A 87 -7.41 -3.16 -12.70
C ASP A 87 -6.97 -3.10 -11.24
N VAL A 88 -6.35 -4.15 -10.73
CA VAL A 88 -5.80 -4.21 -9.38
C VAL A 88 -4.31 -3.92 -9.46
N LEU A 89 -3.85 -2.99 -8.65
CA LEU A 89 -2.43 -2.67 -8.57
C LEU A 89 -1.83 -3.44 -7.41
N VAL A 90 -0.83 -4.27 -7.70
CA VAL A 90 -0.21 -5.14 -6.68
C VAL A 90 1.09 -4.53 -6.21
N PHE A 91 1.21 -4.35 -4.90
CA PHE A 91 2.44 -3.95 -4.23
C PHE A 91 3.02 -5.20 -3.57
N ASP A 92 4.16 -5.66 -4.07
CA ASP A 92 4.81 -6.89 -3.61
C ASP A 92 6.16 -6.54 -3.01
N SER A 93 6.34 -6.80 -1.72
CA SER A 93 7.57 -6.46 -1.04
C SER A 93 8.11 -7.63 -0.22
N LYS A 94 9.44 -7.69 -0.15
CA LYS A 94 10.18 -8.58 0.72
C LYS A 94 10.83 -7.75 1.80
N LEU A 95 10.73 -8.20 3.03
CA LEU A 95 11.21 -7.49 4.21
C LEU A 95 12.33 -8.31 4.85
N SER A 96 13.38 -7.65 5.32
CA SER A 96 14.42 -8.33 6.07
C SER A 96 14.98 -7.43 7.17
N GLN A 97 15.26 -8.04 8.32
CA GLN A 97 15.89 -7.38 9.44
C GLN A 97 16.76 -8.41 10.14
N GLY A 98 18.08 -8.32 9.92
CA GLY A 98 18.98 -9.34 10.39
C GLY A 98 18.66 -10.69 9.75
N SER A 99 18.44 -11.71 10.57
CA SER A 99 18.08 -13.04 10.09
C SER A 99 16.58 -13.22 9.87
N GLN A 100 15.77 -12.22 10.28
CA GLN A 100 14.32 -12.30 10.13
C GLN A 100 13.92 -11.87 8.73
N LYS A 101 12.99 -12.62 8.15
CA LYS A 101 12.50 -12.37 6.80
C LYS A 101 10.97 -12.38 6.79
N GLY A 102 10.42 -11.56 5.92
CA GLY A 102 8.98 -11.49 5.75
C GLY A 102 8.62 -11.04 4.36
N SER A 103 7.34 -10.97 4.11
CA SER A 103 6.79 -10.45 2.88
C SER A 103 5.50 -9.71 3.15
N ASN A 104 5.18 -8.76 2.27
CA ASN A 104 3.92 -8.05 2.34
C ASN A 104 3.42 -7.85 0.92
N ILE A 105 2.27 -8.43 0.61
CA ILE A 105 1.65 -8.30 -0.69
C ILE A 105 0.33 -7.60 -0.50
N VAL A 106 0.16 -6.46 -1.16
CA VAL A 106 -1.03 -5.62 -1.01
C VAL A 106 -1.66 -5.41 -2.38
N ARG A 107 -2.94 -5.65 -2.46
CA ARG A 107 -3.72 -5.45 -3.69
C ARG A 107 -4.57 -4.20 -3.52
N TYR A 108 -4.32 -3.19 -4.36
CA TYR A 108 -5.00 -1.90 -4.31
C TYR A 108 -6.09 -1.85 -5.36
N GLN A 109 -7.28 -1.42 -4.96
CA GLN A 109 -8.38 -1.20 -5.90
C GLN A 109 -9.25 -0.03 -5.45
N LEU A 110 -9.94 0.58 -6.39
CA LEU A 110 -10.88 1.67 -6.12
C LEU A 110 -12.30 1.12 -6.15
N ALA A 111 -13.17 1.74 -5.37
CA ALA A 111 -14.59 1.41 -5.32
C ALA A 111 -15.39 2.71 -5.20
N GLU A 112 -16.72 2.62 -5.24
CA GLU A 112 -17.64 3.74 -5.05
C GLU A 112 -17.31 4.91 -5.97
N GLY A 113 -17.09 4.61 -7.27
CA GLY A 113 -16.81 5.66 -8.26
C GLY A 113 -15.47 6.36 -8.05
N GLY A 114 -14.52 5.71 -7.37
CA GLY A 114 -13.21 6.30 -7.08
C GLY A 114 -13.13 7.02 -5.75
N GLU A 115 -14.18 6.98 -4.94
CA GLU A 115 -14.21 7.67 -3.65
C GLU A 115 -13.69 6.80 -2.51
N THR A 116 -13.55 5.50 -2.74
CA THR A 116 -13.07 4.53 -1.74
C THR A 116 -11.86 3.78 -2.28
N PHE A 117 -10.84 3.67 -1.44
CA PHE A 117 -9.60 2.95 -1.75
C PHE A 117 -9.52 1.73 -0.85
N ILE A 118 -9.39 0.55 -1.45
CA ILE A 118 -9.34 -0.71 -0.71
C ILE A 118 -7.97 -1.35 -0.90
N ALA A 119 -7.34 -1.71 0.21
CA ALA A 119 -6.05 -2.40 0.21
C ALA A 119 -6.21 -3.74 0.91
N ILE A 120 -6.07 -4.83 0.16
CA ILE A 120 -6.09 -6.18 0.72
C ILE A 120 -4.65 -6.61 0.91
N GLU A 121 -4.27 -6.78 2.17
CA GLU A 121 -2.88 -7.02 2.57
C GLU A 121 -2.70 -8.44 3.09
N LEU A 122 -1.68 -9.13 2.59
CA LEU A 122 -1.23 -10.40 3.13
C LEU A 122 0.19 -10.20 3.63
N MET A 123 0.34 -10.19 4.95
CA MET A 123 1.61 -9.97 5.61
C MET A 123 2.10 -11.29 6.21
N THR A 124 3.33 -11.67 5.89
CA THR A 124 3.94 -12.88 6.42
C THR A 124 5.25 -12.52 7.12
N LEU A 125 5.38 -12.89 8.39
CA LEU A 125 6.58 -12.68 9.19
C LEU A 125 6.91 -14.00 9.88
N GLY A 126 7.97 -14.68 9.41
CA GLY A 126 8.30 -16.01 9.93
C GLY A 126 7.13 -16.98 9.73
N ASP A 127 6.64 -17.53 10.84
CA ASP A 127 5.51 -18.47 10.82
C ASP A 127 4.15 -17.77 10.96
N HIS A 128 4.14 -16.45 11.09
CA HIS A 128 2.91 -15.68 11.28
C HIS A 128 2.43 -15.10 9.96
N CYS A 129 1.14 -15.24 9.70
CA CYS A 129 0.51 -14.70 8.51
C CYS A 129 -0.74 -13.94 8.92
N HIS A 130 -0.84 -12.68 8.49
CA HIS A 130 -1.99 -11.83 8.77
C HIS A 130 -2.59 -11.33 7.47
N LYS A 131 -3.91 -11.37 7.42
CA LYS A 131 -4.66 -10.84 6.29
C LYS A 131 -5.46 -9.65 6.77
N ASN A 132 -5.28 -8.50 6.13
CA ASN A 132 -5.92 -7.26 6.52
C ASN A 132 -6.67 -6.68 5.34
N LYS A 133 -7.86 -6.18 5.60
CA LYS A 133 -8.59 -5.37 4.63
C LYS A 133 -8.64 -3.95 5.15
N TRP A 134 -7.91 -3.07 4.49
CA TRP A 134 -7.88 -1.64 4.81
C TRP A 134 -8.83 -0.92 3.87
N VAL A 135 -9.69 -0.08 4.42
CA VAL A 135 -10.59 0.75 3.63
C VAL A 135 -10.31 2.21 3.96
N PHE A 136 -10.14 3.01 2.92
CA PHE A 136 -9.82 4.42 3.03
C PHE A 136 -10.84 5.22 2.23
N GLU A 137 -11.15 6.41 2.69
CA GLU A 137 -12.04 7.33 1.98
C GLU A 137 -11.26 8.52 1.46
N ARG A 138 -11.65 9.01 0.29
CA ARG A 138 -11.01 10.17 -0.33
C ARG A 138 -11.29 11.43 0.48
N GLN A 139 -10.27 12.23 0.65
CA GLN A 139 -10.36 13.51 1.35
C GLN A 139 -10.44 14.68 0.39
#